data_c89395eeea2fd02fe3ba4afd576f53cf
#
_entry.id   c89395eeea2fd02fe3ba4afd576f53cf
#
_cell.length_a   1.000
_cell.length_b   1.000
_cell.length_c   1.000
_cell.angle_alpha   90.00
_cell.angle_beta   90.00
_cell.angle_gamma   90.00
#
_symmetry.space_group_name_H-M   'P 1'
#
loop_
_entity.id
_entity.type
_entity.pdbx_description
1 polymer ?
#
loop_
_entity_poly.entity_id
_entity_poly.type
_entity_poly.pdbx_seq_one_letter_code
_entity_poly.pdbx_strand_id
1 'polypeptide(L)'
;ISGFMIQGGCPDGTGMGGPGYSIKGEFKQNGFANDLKHEPGVLSMARAMHPDSAGSQFFIMHKTSPHLDGAYAAFGKVTEGMDVVNKIAETATDYSDRPLEEQKMKKVTVETFGEAYPEPERV
;
A
#
# COMPACT_ATOMS: atom_id res chain seq x y z
N ILE A 1 4.87 10.35 -3.13
CA ILE A 1 6.10 11.02 -2.64
C ILE A 1 7.26 10.55 -3.50
N SER A 2 7.79 11.44 -4.34
CA SER A 2 8.93 11.13 -5.20
C SER A 2 10.12 10.62 -4.37
N GLY A 3 10.77 9.57 -4.85
CA GLY A 3 11.86 8.93 -4.14
C GLY A 3 11.44 8.02 -3.00
N PHE A 4 10.15 7.83 -2.80
CA PHE A 4 9.63 7.00 -1.70
C PHE A 4 8.54 6.04 -2.18
N MET A 5 7.30 6.49 -2.31
CA MET A 5 6.17 5.61 -2.66
C MET A 5 4.98 6.40 -3.22
N ILE A 6 4.01 5.68 -3.77
CA ILE A 6 2.68 6.21 -4.03
C ILE A 6 1.67 5.46 -3.15
N GLN A 7 0.68 6.17 -2.63
CA GLN A 7 -0.32 5.60 -1.73
C GLN A 7 -1.72 5.81 -2.27
N GLY A 8 -2.55 4.77 -2.18
CA GLY A 8 -3.93 4.80 -2.63
C GLY A 8 -4.82 3.93 -1.76
N GLY A 9 -6.05 3.70 -2.21
CA GLY A 9 -7.02 2.84 -1.52
C GLY A 9 -7.89 3.53 -0.48
N CYS A 10 -7.77 4.86 -0.32
CA CYS A 10 -8.69 5.60 0.54
C CYS A 10 -10.04 5.80 -0.17
N PRO A 11 -11.16 5.29 0.37
CA PRO A 11 -12.46 5.44 -0.30
C PRO A 11 -12.94 6.88 -0.39
N ASP A 12 -12.50 7.75 0.52
CA ASP A 12 -12.88 9.17 0.53
C ASP A 12 -11.92 10.05 -0.27
N GLY A 13 -10.82 9.50 -0.75
CA GLY A 13 -9.79 10.24 -1.48
C GLY A 13 -9.01 11.25 -0.63
N THR A 14 -9.15 11.21 0.69
CA THR A 14 -8.55 12.18 1.63
C THR A 14 -7.29 11.66 2.32
N GLY A 15 -7.07 10.35 2.28
CA GLY A 15 -6.02 9.69 3.07
C GLY A 15 -6.46 9.34 4.49
N MET A 16 -7.68 9.70 4.88
CA MET A 16 -8.21 9.49 6.23
C MET A 16 -9.24 8.36 6.30
N GLY A 17 -9.78 7.92 5.18
CA GLY A 17 -10.85 6.94 5.12
C GLY A 17 -10.36 5.49 5.08
N GLY A 18 -11.29 4.58 5.32
CA GLY A 18 -11.03 3.15 5.29
C GLY A 18 -12.30 2.35 5.07
N PRO A 19 -12.24 1.01 5.15
CA PRO A 19 -13.36 0.13 4.82
C PRO A 19 -14.36 -0.04 5.96
N GLY A 20 -14.15 0.61 7.11
CA GLY A 20 -15.00 0.46 8.29
C GLY A 20 -14.52 -0.64 9.25
N TYR A 21 -13.35 -1.20 9.01
CA TYR A 21 -12.71 -2.17 9.90
C TYR A 21 -11.20 -2.10 9.72
N SER A 22 -10.47 -2.69 10.65
CA SER A 22 -9.02 -2.87 10.55
C SER A 22 -8.68 -4.36 10.59
N ILE A 23 -7.50 -4.70 10.10
CA ILE A 23 -7.02 -6.07 10.07
C ILE A 23 -5.73 -6.21 10.88
N LYS A 24 -5.45 -7.43 11.32
CA LYS A 24 -4.19 -7.74 12.00
C LYS A 24 -3.02 -7.50 11.07
N GLY A 25 -1.98 -6.84 11.56
CA GLY A 25 -0.79 -6.51 10.79
C GLY A 25 0.10 -7.72 10.55
N GLU A 26 0.35 -8.03 9.28
CA GLU A 26 1.09 -9.21 8.84
C GLU A 26 2.55 -8.86 8.56
N PHE A 27 3.28 -8.45 9.59
CA PHE A 27 4.70 -8.09 9.47
C PHE A 27 5.49 -8.58 10.67
N LYS A 28 6.79 -8.69 10.50
CA LYS A 28 7.70 -9.34 11.45
C LYS A 28 7.62 -8.77 12.87
N GLN A 29 7.61 -7.45 13.02
CA GLN A 29 7.53 -6.80 14.33
C GLN A 29 6.22 -7.06 15.06
N ASN A 30 5.19 -7.52 14.34
CA ASN A 30 3.89 -7.89 14.89
C ASN A 30 3.74 -9.42 15.02
N GLY A 31 4.82 -10.16 14.96
CA GLY A 31 4.84 -11.60 15.16
C GLY A 31 4.44 -12.44 13.95
N PHE A 32 4.36 -11.85 12.77
CA PHE A 32 4.01 -12.55 11.53
C PHE A 32 5.26 -12.74 10.67
N ALA A 33 5.49 -13.96 10.20
CA ALA A 33 6.64 -14.25 9.33
C ALA A 33 6.47 -13.58 7.97
N ASN A 34 7.22 -12.51 7.72
CA ASN A 34 7.19 -11.76 6.48
C ASN A 34 8.58 -11.19 6.21
N ASP A 35 9.28 -11.78 5.25
CA ASP A 35 10.65 -11.40 4.88
C ASP A 35 10.73 -10.54 3.63
N LEU A 36 9.60 -10.06 3.12
CA LEU A 36 9.57 -9.21 1.93
C LEU A 36 10.25 -7.87 2.22
N LYS A 37 11.09 -7.44 1.29
CA LYS A 37 11.80 -6.16 1.36
C LYS A 37 11.06 -5.09 0.59
N HIS A 38 11.11 -3.86 1.08
CA HIS A 38 10.46 -2.71 0.43
C HIS A 38 11.38 -2.15 -0.66
N GLU A 39 11.41 -2.84 -1.78
CA GLU A 39 12.14 -2.48 -3.01
C GLU A 39 11.17 -1.85 -4.03
N PRO A 40 11.69 -1.19 -5.10
CA PRO A 40 10.79 -0.60 -6.11
C PRO A 40 9.76 -1.58 -6.63
N GLY A 41 8.50 -1.15 -6.69
CA GLY A 41 7.38 -1.96 -7.16
C GLY A 41 6.72 -2.84 -6.11
N VAL A 42 7.25 -2.94 -4.91
CA VAL A 42 6.64 -3.74 -3.83
C VAL A 42 5.38 -3.04 -3.33
N LEU A 43 4.30 -3.81 -3.15
CA LEU A 43 3.04 -3.37 -2.56
C LEU A 43 3.04 -3.70 -1.07
N SER A 44 2.62 -2.74 -0.25
CA SER A 44 2.58 -2.88 1.19
C SER A 44 1.36 -2.17 1.77
N MET A 45 0.89 -2.61 2.94
CA MET A 45 -0.27 -1.99 3.58
C MET A 45 0.11 -0.72 4.33
N ALA A 46 -0.62 0.35 4.04
CA ALA A 46 -0.56 1.56 4.86
C ALA A 46 -1.32 1.33 6.16
N ARG A 47 -0.92 2.00 7.22
CA ARG A 47 -1.56 1.91 8.54
C ARG A 47 -1.27 3.15 9.37
N ALA A 48 -2.03 3.31 10.45
CA ALA A 48 -1.70 4.29 11.49
C ALA A 48 -0.58 3.74 12.40
N MET A 49 -0.34 4.35 13.53
CA MET A 49 0.74 3.89 14.43
C MET A 49 0.47 2.51 15.04
N HIS A 50 -0.79 2.19 15.32
CA HIS A 50 -1.13 0.88 15.86
C HIS A 50 -0.83 -0.22 14.84
N PRO A 51 -0.16 -1.31 15.22
CA PRO A 51 0.20 -2.39 14.29
C PRO A 51 -0.98 -3.04 13.58
N ASP A 52 -2.14 -3.06 14.21
CA ASP A 52 -3.37 -3.68 13.69
C ASP A 52 -4.37 -2.64 13.17
N SER A 53 -3.88 -1.57 12.55
CA SER A 53 -4.72 -0.47 12.06
C SER A 53 -4.85 -0.39 10.55
N ALA A 54 -4.32 -1.35 9.81
CA ALA A 54 -4.46 -1.38 8.36
C ALA A 54 -5.92 -1.63 7.95
N GLY A 55 -6.36 -0.95 6.93
CA GLY A 55 -7.70 -1.09 6.36
C GLY A 55 -7.63 -1.33 4.86
N SER A 56 -7.98 -0.33 4.06
CA SER A 56 -7.97 -0.42 2.59
C SER A 56 -6.80 0.30 1.93
N GLN A 57 -6.10 1.16 2.64
CA GLN A 57 -5.01 1.93 2.03
C GLN A 57 -3.75 1.10 1.88
N PHE A 58 -3.08 1.28 0.76
CA PHE A 58 -1.84 0.57 0.44
C PHE A 58 -0.89 1.52 -0.28
N PHE A 59 0.36 1.12 -0.36
CA PHE A 59 1.35 1.90 -1.12
C PHE A 59 2.18 0.99 -2.01
N ILE A 60 2.71 1.58 -3.07
CA ILE A 60 3.60 0.93 -4.02
C ILE A 60 4.93 1.68 -3.97
N MET A 61 6.02 0.95 -3.73
CA MET A 61 7.33 1.55 -3.58
C MET A 61 7.84 2.14 -4.89
N HIS A 62 8.30 3.40 -4.83
CA HIS A 62 9.01 4.06 -5.92
C HIS A 62 10.51 3.77 -5.84
N LYS A 63 11.07 3.86 -4.64
CA LYS A 63 12.48 3.57 -4.35
C LYS A 63 12.60 2.66 -3.14
N THR A 64 13.75 2.02 -2.96
CA THR A 64 14.02 1.15 -1.81
C THR A 64 13.99 1.94 -0.50
N SER A 65 13.28 1.40 0.50
CA SER A 65 13.19 1.99 1.84
C SER A 65 13.34 0.91 2.90
N PRO A 66 14.58 0.57 3.28
CA PRO A 66 14.84 -0.55 4.23
C PRO A 66 14.23 -0.36 5.61
N HIS A 67 13.99 0.88 6.03
CA HIS A 67 13.39 1.17 7.34
C HIS A 67 11.95 0.66 7.48
N LEU A 68 11.29 0.33 6.37
CA LEU A 68 9.95 -0.24 6.38
C LEU A 68 9.95 -1.75 6.54
N ASP A 69 11.08 -2.41 6.28
CA ASP A 69 11.18 -3.87 6.30
C ASP A 69 10.94 -4.39 7.72
N GLY A 70 10.06 -5.38 7.84
CA GLY A 70 9.67 -5.93 9.14
C GLY A 70 8.71 -5.06 9.95
N ALA A 71 8.41 -3.84 9.53
CA ALA A 71 7.53 -2.90 10.23
C ALA A 71 6.21 -2.65 9.50
N TYR A 72 6.13 -3.02 8.23
CA TYR A 72 4.96 -2.89 7.38
C TYR A 72 4.71 -4.19 6.61
N ALA A 73 3.43 -4.45 6.31
CA ALA A 73 2.98 -5.69 5.69
C ALA A 73 3.09 -5.62 4.16
N ALA A 74 4.27 -5.88 3.63
CA ALA A 74 4.46 -6.07 2.19
C ALA A 74 3.79 -7.36 1.75
N PHE A 75 3.09 -7.34 0.60
CA PHE A 75 2.29 -8.49 0.17
C PHE A 75 2.32 -8.77 -1.32
N GLY A 76 2.94 -7.95 -2.11
CA GLY A 76 2.94 -8.14 -3.56
C GLY A 76 3.99 -7.31 -4.27
N LYS A 77 4.02 -7.44 -5.59
CA LYS A 77 5.00 -6.75 -6.43
C LYS A 77 4.39 -6.43 -7.79
N VAL A 78 4.69 -5.24 -8.29
CA VAL A 78 4.33 -4.83 -9.65
C VAL A 78 5.09 -5.70 -10.66
N THR A 79 4.38 -6.31 -11.60
CA THR A 79 4.97 -7.08 -12.69
C THR A 79 4.97 -6.33 -14.02
N GLU A 80 4.02 -5.40 -14.19
CA GLU A 80 3.91 -4.54 -15.37
C GLU A 80 3.40 -3.17 -14.95
N GLY A 81 3.82 -2.13 -15.65
CA GLY A 81 3.34 -0.77 -15.40
C GLY A 81 4.15 0.03 -14.40
N MET A 82 5.38 -0.36 -14.11
CA MET A 82 6.23 0.40 -13.19
C MET A 82 6.50 1.83 -13.69
N ASP A 83 6.51 2.05 -15.01
CA ASP A 83 6.59 3.38 -15.60
C ASP A 83 5.44 4.29 -15.17
N VAL A 84 4.23 3.74 -15.02
CA VAL A 84 3.06 4.47 -14.49
C VAL A 84 3.25 4.84 -13.03
N VAL A 85 3.75 3.91 -12.21
CA VAL A 85 4.07 4.16 -10.80
C VAL A 85 5.08 5.31 -10.69
N ASN A 86 6.14 5.27 -11.49
CA ASN A 86 7.16 6.31 -11.50
C ASN A 86 6.57 7.67 -11.89
N LYS A 87 5.70 7.69 -12.90
CA LYS A 87 5.04 8.91 -13.36
C LYS A 87 4.16 9.53 -12.28
N ILE A 88 3.39 8.71 -11.58
CA ILE A 88 2.54 9.19 -10.47
C ILE A 88 3.42 9.71 -9.32
N ALA A 89 4.47 8.99 -8.96
CA ALA A 89 5.37 9.38 -7.87
C ALA A 89 6.06 10.72 -8.14
N GLU A 90 6.32 11.03 -9.40
CA GLU A 90 7.04 12.23 -9.83
C GLU A 90 6.12 13.40 -10.17
N THR A 91 4.79 13.23 -10.05
CA THR A 91 3.84 14.30 -10.36
C THR A 91 3.89 15.40 -9.29
N ALA A 92 3.49 16.62 -9.65
CA ALA A 92 3.45 17.74 -8.73
C ALA A 92 2.43 17.49 -7.62
N THR A 93 2.82 17.79 -6.39
CA THR A 93 1.99 17.59 -5.19
C THR A 93 1.90 18.88 -4.38
N ASP A 94 0.92 18.95 -3.47
CA ASP A 94 0.85 20.01 -2.47
C ASP A 94 1.78 19.69 -1.27
N TYR A 95 1.77 20.53 -0.26
CA TYR A 95 2.62 20.36 0.93
C TYR A 95 2.26 19.14 1.78
N SER A 96 1.10 18.51 1.52
CA SER A 96 0.66 17.27 2.17
C SER A 96 0.97 16.04 1.32
N ASP A 97 1.77 16.17 0.27
CA ASP A 97 2.12 15.12 -0.67
C ASP A 97 0.93 14.58 -1.47
N ARG A 98 -0.15 15.33 -1.55
CA ARG A 98 -1.30 14.99 -2.37
C ARG A 98 -1.08 15.54 -3.79
N PRO A 99 -1.22 14.70 -4.84
CA PRO A 99 -1.11 15.18 -6.22
C PRO A 99 -2.05 16.35 -6.50
N LEU A 100 -1.54 17.37 -7.19
CA LEU A 100 -2.35 18.54 -7.57
C LEU A 100 -3.45 18.17 -8.56
N GLU A 101 -3.17 17.19 -9.43
CA GLU A 101 -4.16 16.61 -10.33
C GLU A 101 -4.64 15.28 -9.79
N GLU A 102 -5.94 15.00 -9.88
CA GLU A 102 -6.53 13.77 -9.40
C GLU A 102 -5.87 12.54 -10.05
N GLN A 103 -5.40 11.61 -9.22
CA GLN A 103 -4.91 10.29 -9.62
C GLN A 103 -5.93 9.27 -9.15
N LYS A 104 -6.61 8.61 -10.08
CA LYS A 104 -7.75 7.75 -9.74
C LYS A 104 -7.63 6.37 -10.39
N MET A 105 -7.84 5.32 -9.60
CA MET A 105 -8.01 3.97 -10.10
C MET A 105 -9.43 3.83 -10.67
N LYS A 106 -9.55 3.74 -12.00
CA LYS A 106 -10.86 3.65 -12.67
C LYS A 106 -11.49 2.28 -12.52
N LYS A 107 -10.66 1.24 -12.55
CA LYS A 107 -11.09 -0.15 -12.46
C LYS A 107 -9.98 -0.98 -11.85
N VAL A 108 -10.36 -1.79 -10.86
CA VAL A 108 -9.45 -2.77 -10.24
C VAL A 108 -10.10 -4.14 -10.34
N THR A 109 -9.36 -5.12 -10.82
CA THR A 109 -9.82 -6.51 -10.88
C THR A 109 -8.81 -7.42 -10.20
N VAL A 110 -9.30 -8.51 -9.65
CA VAL A 110 -8.46 -9.51 -8.99
C VAL A 110 -8.69 -10.87 -9.66
N GLU A 111 -7.60 -11.50 -10.11
CA GLU A 111 -7.63 -12.88 -10.63
C GLU A 111 -7.10 -13.80 -9.53
N THR A 112 -7.94 -14.72 -9.07
CA THR A 112 -7.60 -15.66 -7.99
C THR A 112 -7.27 -17.06 -8.49
N PHE A 113 -7.28 -17.27 -9.79
CA PHE A 113 -6.99 -18.56 -10.43
C PHE A 113 -7.81 -19.72 -9.86
N GLY A 114 -9.06 -19.46 -9.49
CA GLY A 114 -9.96 -20.46 -8.92
C GLY A 114 -9.78 -20.73 -7.43
N GLU A 115 -8.84 -20.03 -6.77
CA GLU A 115 -8.66 -20.18 -5.34
C GLU A 115 -9.69 -19.37 -4.56
N ALA A 116 -10.22 -19.95 -3.48
CA ALA A 116 -11.08 -19.27 -2.51
C ALA A 116 -10.24 -18.90 -1.29
N TYR A 117 -10.13 -17.59 -1.01
CA TYR A 117 -9.36 -17.11 0.12
C TYR A 117 -10.30 -16.79 1.29
N PRO A 118 -9.90 -17.11 2.53
CA PRO A 118 -10.69 -16.74 3.71
C PRO A 118 -10.68 -15.24 3.92
N GLU A 119 -11.64 -14.72 4.68
CA GLU A 119 -11.64 -13.35 5.12
C GLU A 119 -10.39 -13.05 5.98
N PRO A 120 -9.85 -11.83 5.91
CA PRO A 120 -8.73 -11.45 6.76
C PRO A 120 -9.13 -11.44 8.24
N GLU A 121 -8.15 -11.61 9.11
CA GLU A 121 -8.37 -11.50 10.56
C GLU A 121 -8.60 -10.03 10.91
N ARG A 122 -9.84 -9.71 11.26
CA ARG A 122 -10.23 -8.36 11.69
C ARG A 122 -9.96 -8.15 13.18
N VAL A 123 -9.66 -6.94 13.53
CA VAL A 123 -9.45 -6.54 14.91
C VAL A 123 -10.52 -5.57 15.40
#